data_ff8b5a71d8a471448a891acd2ebd2345
#
_entry.id   ff8b5a71d8a471448a891acd2ebd2345
#
_cell.length_a   1.000
_cell.length_b   1.000
_cell.length_c   1.000
_cell.angle_alpha   90.00
_cell.angle_beta   90.00
_cell.angle_gamma   90.00
#
_symmetry.space_group_name_H-M   'P 1'
#
loop_
_entity.id
_entity.type
_entity.pdbx_description
1 polymer ?
#
loop_
_entity_poly.entity_id
_entity_poly.type
_entity_poly.pdbx_seq_one_letter_code
_entity_poly.pdbx_strand_id
1 'polypeptide(L)'
;MEFISKYKRYIESVLWVLIIDFAVQVFNSVNAPIKFNEVKNERYLKVIDKLKDIRNAQIAYKSVNGVYSDSFDGLIKFIDTAQYTLIQKRDSSYMKYDRVYRIDMLQEVVVIDTLGFASVKDSLFGSSDRYKSMAEVPIDGVDQMFAIKADVIDKNGYNVPVFEVRVSKDAILFDQNKDLLKQEKALKSVDGVNGPDLVLGSMSEVSTNGNWPTTYDAIARN
;
A
#
# COMPACT_ATOMS: atom_id res chain seq x y z
N MET A 1 -5.04 -68.48 8.88
CA MET A 1 -4.28 -67.76 9.93
C MET A 1 -2.74 -67.94 9.82
N GLU A 2 -2.24 -68.98 9.24
CA GLU A 2 -0.76 -69.21 9.11
C GLU A 2 -0.03 -68.20 8.19
N PHE A 3 -0.70 -67.70 7.17
CA PHE A 3 -0.09 -66.72 6.24
C PHE A 3 0.28 -65.40 6.93
N ILE A 4 -0.53 -64.93 7.85
CA ILE A 4 -0.29 -63.69 8.60
C ILE A 4 0.88 -63.86 9.58
N SER A 5 1.06 -65.02 10.21
CA SER A 5 2.16 -65.22 11.14
C SER A 5 3.52 -65.30 10.47
N LYS A 6 3.61 -65.83 9.24
CA LYS A 6 4.85 -65.94 8.45
C LYS A 6 5.36 -64.59 7.99
N TYR A 7 4.46 -63.66 7.67
CA TYR A 7 4.80 -62.32 7.15
C TYR A 7 4.65 -61.21 8.19
N LYS A 8 4.36 -61.54 9.44
CA LYS A 8 4.10 -60.59 10.52
C LYS A 8 5.17 -59.47 10.60
N ARG A 9 6.46 -59.82 10.57
CA ARG A 9 7.57 -58.85 10.66
C ARG A 9 7.59 -57.89 9.48
N TYR A 10 7.31 -58.37 8.27
CA TYR A 10 7.26 -57.51 7.06
C TYR A 10 6.05 -56.56 7.11
N ILE A 11 4.90 -57.05 7.57
CA ILE A 11 3.70 -56.23 7.73
C ILE A 11 3.93 -55.15 8.79
N GLU A 12 4.55 -55.50 9.93
CA GLU A 12 4.93 -54.55 10.97
C GLU A 12 5.89 -53.48 10.46
N SER A 13 6.91 -53.86 9.68
CA SER A 13 7.87 -52.90 9.09
C SER A 13 7.19 -51.95 8.11
N VAL A 14 6.32 -52.44 7.24
CA VAL A 14 5.56 -51.61 6.30
C VAL A 14 4.63 -50.67 7.06
N LEU A 15 3.97 -51.14 8.13
CA LEU A 15 3.10 -50.30 8.94
C LEU A 15 3.87 -49.15 9.61
N TRP A 16 5.05 -49.44 10.16
CA TRP A 16 5.92 -48.39 10.74
C TRP A 16 6.33 -47.34 9.71
N VAL A 17 6.68 -47.75 8.48
CA VAL A 17 7.02 -46.80 7.39
C VAL A 17 5.80 -45.92 7.07
N LEU A 18 4.62 -46.48 6.95
CA LEU A 18 3.39 -45.74 6.71
C LEU A 18 3.06 -44.74 7.84
N ILE A 19 3.27 -45.14 9.10
CA ILE A 19 3.03 -44.27 10.27
C ILE A 19 4.02 -43.08 10.21
N ILE A 20 5.29 -43.33 9.93
CA ILE A 20 6.29 -42.28 9.84
C ILE A 20 5.97 -41.34 8.69
N ASP A 21 5.64 -41.87 7.50
CA ASP A 21 5.24 -41.05 6.35
C ASP A 21 4.02 -40.18 6.66
N PHE A 22 3.00 -40.75 7.25
CA PHE A 22 1.81 -40.03 7.67
C PHE A 22 2.12 -38.91 8.70
N ALA A 23 2.97 -39.22 9.69
CA ALA A 23 3.40 -38.24 10.69
C ALA A 23 4.14 -37.06 10.03
N VAL A 24 5.02 -37.32 9.06
CA VAL A 24 5.73 -36.27 8.29
C VAL A 24 4.74 -35.46 7.46
N GLN A 25 3.77 -36.09 6.82
CA GLN A 25 2.75 -35.37 6.04
C GLN A 25 1.91 -34.44 6.91
N VAL A 26 1.46 -34.93 8.09
CA VAL A 26 0.70 -34.13 9.07
C VAL A 26 1.54 -32.95 9.56
N PHE A 27 2.81 -33.18 9.89
CA PHE A 27 3.72 -32.15 10.34
C PHE A 27 3.90 -31.06 9.27
N ASN A 28 4.15 -31.45 8.02
CA ASN A 28 4.32 -30.51 6.91
C ASN A 28 3.01 -29.76 6.61
N SER A 29 1.86 -30.42 6.69
CA SER A 29 0.55 -29.82 6.47
C SER A 29 0.23 -28.68 7.47
N VAL A 30 0.74 -28.77 8.70
CA VAL A 30 0.55 -27.73 9.73
C VAL A 30 1.62 -26.64 9.62
N ASN A 31 2.88 -27.03 9.42
CA ASN A 31 3.99 -26.06 9.42
C ASN A 31 4.08 -25.22 8.14
N ALA A 32 3.69 -25.77 6.98
CA ALA A 32 3.79 -25.03 5.72
C ALA A 32 2.94 -23.74 5.69
N PRO A 33 1.66 -23.74 6.11
CA PRO A 33 0.88 -22.52 6.21
C PRO A 33 1.43 -21.49 7.22
N ILE A 34 2.00 -21.97 8.34
CA ILE A 34 2.57 -21.08 9.37
C ILE A 34 3.75 -20.29 8.79
N LYS A 35 4.73 -21.00 8.21
CA LYS A 35 5.90 -20.39 7.57
C LYS A 35 5.51 -19.47 6.41
N PHE A 36 4.53 -19.89 5.59
CA PHE A 36 4.00 -19.05 4.51
C PHE A 36 3.44 -17.72 5.06
N ASN A 37 2.65 -17.77 6.13
CA ASN A 37 2.06 -16.58 6.72
C ASN A 37 3.11 -15.66 7.37
N GLU A 38 4.16 -16.21 7.98
CA GLU A 38 5.28 -15.42 8.52
C GLU A 38 5.98 -14.64 7.40
N VAL A 39 6.41 -15.32 6.34
CA VAL A 39 7.08 -14.69 5.19
C VAL A 39 6.15 -13.70 4.48
N LYS A 40 4.88 -14.07 4.29
CA LYS A 40 3.87 -13.19 3.71
C LYS A 40 3.74 -11.89 4.50
N ASN A 41 3.55 -11.97 5.80
CA ASN A 41 3.35 -10.80 6.64
C ASN A 41 4.58 -9.88 6.66
N GLU A 42 5.78 -10.43 6.75
CA GLU A 42 7.01 -9.65 6.68
C GLU A 42 7.13 -8.90 5.35
N ARG A 43 6.91 -9.60 4.23
CA ARG A 43 7.01 -9.01 2.89
C ARG A 43 5.91 -7.98 2.63
N TYR A 44 4.68 -8.26 3.07
CA TYR A 44 3.58 -7.32 2.94
C TYR A 44 3.84 -6.03 3.70
N LEU A 45 4.39 -6.10 4.92
CA LEU A 45 4.77 -4.91 5.67
C LEU A 45 5.77 -4.04 4.90
N LYS A 46 6.85 -4.63 4.36
CA LYS A 46 7.85 -3.90 3.56
C LYS A 46 7.23 -3.22 2.32
N VAL A 47 6.36 -3.95 1.60
CA VAL A 47 5.68 -3.44 0.41
C VAL A 47 4.68 -2.33 0.77
N ILE A 48 3.88 -2.53 1.82
CA ILE A 48 2.88 -1.56 2.27
C ILE A 48 3.55 -0.28 2.76
N ASP A 49 4.68 -0.34 3.47
CA ASP A 49 5.41 0.84 3.90
C ASP A 49 5.91 1.66 2.70
N LYS A 50 6.39 1.00 1.67
CA LYS A 50 6.79 1.67 0.42
C LYS A 50 5.57 2.26 -0.32
N LEU A 51 4.45 1.56 -0.35
CA LEU A 51 3.19 2.09 -0.90
C LEU A 51 2.68 3.31 -0.12
N LYS A 52 2.90 3.37 1.21
CA LYS A 52 2.59 4.57 2.01
C LYS A 52 3.48 5.76 1.64
N ASP A 53 4.76 5.54 1.41
CA ASP A 53 5.67 6.58 0.91
C ASP A 53 5.20 7.11 -0.46
N ILE A 54 4.82 6.22 -1.38
CA ILE A 54 4.25 6.59 -2.68
C ILE A 54 2.95 7.37 -2.51
N ARG A 55 2.06 6.96 -1.62
CA ARG A 55 0.82 7.70 -1.31
C ARG A 55 1.09 9.12 -0.88
N ASN A 56 2.02 9.31 0.07
CA ASN A 56 2.38 10.62 0.59
C ASN A 56 2.98 11.51 -0.52
N ALA A 57 3.83 10.93 -1.36
CA ALA A 57 4.41 11.61 -2.52
C ALA A 57 3.34 12.01 -3.56
N GLN A 58 2.37 11.13 -3.84
CA GLN A 58 1.26 11.42 -4.74
C GLN A 58 0.34 12.52 -4.22
N ILE A 59 0.03 12.50 -2.92
CA ILE A 59 -0.77 13.55 -2.28
C ILE A 59 -0.03 14.89 -2.37
N ALA A 60 1.29 14.90 -2.12
CA ALA A 60 2.12 16.08 -2.28
C ALA A 60 2.13 16.60 -3.72
N TYR A 61 2.30 15.71 -4.69
CA TYR A 61 2.27 16.03 -6.11
C TYR A 61 0.95 16.69 -6.50
N LYS A 62 -0.17 16.08 -6.08
CA LYS A 62 -1.52 16.64 -6.33
C LYS A 62 -1.71 18.01 -5.67
N SER A 63 -1.17 18.24 -4.48
CA SER A 63 -1.34 19.52 -3.78
C SER A 63 -0.70 20.69 -4.51
N VAL A 64 0.36 20.43 -5.29
CA VAL A 64 1.09 21.45 -6.07
C VAL A 64 0.59 21.52 -7.51
N ASN A 65 0.36 20.35 -8.15
CA ASN A 65 0.07 20.27 -9.58
C ASN A 65 -1.44 20.13 -9.89
N GLY A 66 -2.28 19.87 -8.89
CA GLY A 66 -3.73 19.65 -9.06
C GLY A 66 -4.13 18.26 -9.54
N VAL A 67 -3.20 17.46 -10.04
CA VAL A 67 -3.38 16.11 -10.57
C VAL A 67 -2.35 15.16 -9.96
N TYR A 68 -2.56 13.84 -10.07
CA TYR A 68 -1.58 12.84 -9.66
C TYR A 68 -0.57 12.55 -10.78
N SER A 69 0.61 12.07 -10.41
CA SER A 69 1.64 11.64 -11.38
C SER A 69 1.33 10.23 -11.89
N ASP A 70 1.49 10.02 -13.20
CA ASP A 70 1.37 8.72 -13.88
C ASP A 70 2.71 7.98 -14.00
N SER A 71 3.82 8.59 -13.54
CA SER A 71 5.15 8.01 -13.64
C SER A 71 5.97 8.22 -12.37
N PHE A 72 6.82 7.24 -12.05
CA PHE A 72 7.75 7.35 -10.93
C PHE A 72 8.85 8.38 -11.17
N ASP A 73 9.35 8.50 -12.40
CA ASP A 73 10.39 9.47 -12.74
C ASP A 73 9.89 10.90 -12.52
N GLY A 74 8.64 11.18 -12.93
CA GLY A 74 7.97 12.45 -12.67
C GLY A 74 7.83 12.73 -11.16
N LEU A 75 7.47 11.71 -10.40
CA LEU A 75 7.28 11.81 -8.95
C LEU A 75 8.61 12.04 -8.22
N ILE A 76 9.67 11.30 -8.58
CA ILE A 76 11.01 11.46 -8.00
C ILE A 76 11.56 12.87 -8.30
N LYS A 77 11.46 13.30 -9.56
CA LYS A 77 11.91 14.64 -9.96
C LYS A 77 11.15 15.74 -9.21
N PHE A 78 9.85 15.57 -9.02
CA PHE A 78 9.04 16.49 -8.24
C PHE A 78 9.53 16.57 -6.78
N ILE A 79 9.77 15.43 -6.13
CA ILE A 79 10.27 15.41 -4.74
C ILE A 79 11.59 16.14 -4.61
N ASP A 80 12.50 16.00 -5.59
CA ASP A 80 13.80 16.65 -5.57
C ASP A 80 13.73 18.17 -5.78
N THR A 81 12.75 18.66 -6.54
CA THR A 81 12.75 20.06 -7.02
C THR A 81 11.63 20.91 -6.43
N ALA A 82 10.54 20.31 -5.97
CA ALA A 82 9.37 21.06 -5.56
C ALA A 82 9.45 21.59 -4.12
N GLN A 83 8.73 22.67 -3.89
CA GLN A 83 8.60 23.31 -2.59
C GLN A 83 7.12 23.56 -2.27
N TYR A 84 6.76 23.39 -1.02
CA TYR A 84 5.48 23.85 -0.47
C TYR A 84 5.56 25.33 -0.13
N THR A 85 4.53 26.08 -0.45
CA THR A 85 4.34 27.41 0.08
C THR A 85 3.72 27.30 1.48
N LEU A 86 4.45 27.74 2.48
CA LEU A 86 3.94 27.83 3.85
C LEU A 86 3.09 29.08 3.97
N ILE A 87 1.81 28.91 4.26
CA ILE A 87 0.87 30.02 4.39
C ILE A 87 0.29 30.06 5.80
N GLN A 88 0.09 31.26 6.31
CA GLN A 88 -0.71 31.53 7.50
C GLN A 88 -2.05 32.11 7.08
N LYS A 89 -3.13 31.45 7.47
CA LYS A 89 -4.49 31.99 7.30
C LYS A 89 -4.91 32.62 8.63
N ARG A 90 -5.39 33.84 8.54
CA ARG A 90 -6.02 34.52 9.68
C ARG A 90 -7.33 35.17 9.24
N ASP A 91 -8.31 35.08 10.08
CA ASP A 91 -9.56 35.77 9.89
C ASP A 91 -9.36 37.25 10.21
N SER A 92 -9.88 38.12 9.36
CA SER A 92 -9.87 39.55 9.52
C SER A 92 -11.22 40.09 9.09
N SER A 93 -11.55 41.28 9.55
CA SER A 93 -12.79 41.94 9.18
C SER A 93 -12.54 43.42 8.90
N TYR A 94 -13.28 43.96 7.95
CA TYR A 94 -13.30 45.39 7.66
C TYR A 94 -14.72 45.88 7.39
N MET A 95 -14.95 47.20 7.63
CA MET A 95 -16.21 47.81 7.33
C MET A 95 -16.26 48.17 5.84
N LYS A 96 -17.33 47.73 5.18
CA LYS A 96 -17.58 48.05 3.77
C LYS A 96 -18.97 48.72 3.66
N TYR A 97 -19.01 49.91 3.03
CA TYR A 97 -20.24 50.62 2.80
C TYR A 97 -21.12 49.87 1.78
N ASP A 98 -22.34 49.47 2.24
CA ASP A 98 -23.35 48.88 1.38
C ASP A 98 -24.24 50.00 0.79
N ARG A 99 -24.25 50.09 -0.55
CA ARG A 99 -25.01 51.14 -1.26
C ARG A 99 -26.53 50.91 -1.22
N VAL A 100 -26.97 49.65 -1.04
CA VAL A 100 -28.41 49.30 -0.99
C VAL A 100 -28.98 49.68 0.34
N TYR A 101 -28.32 49.29 1.43
CA TYR A 101 -28.76 49.56 2.78
C TYR A 101 -28.27 50.91 3.33
N ARG A 102 -27.34 51.59 2.64
CA ARG A 102 -26.71 52.85 3.03
C ARG A 102 -26.09 52.86 4.43
N ILE A 103 -25.51 51.74 4.81
CA ILE A 103 -24.81 51.51 6.09
C ILE A 103 -23.49 50.85 5.85
N ASP A 104 -22.57 50.98 6.81
CA ASP A 104 -21.32 50.20 6.84
C ASP A 104 -21.62 48.81 7.41
N MET A 105 -21.36 47.78 6.62
CA MET A 105 -21.51 46.39 7.02
C MET A 105 -20.13 45.76 7.27
N LEU A 106 -20.04 45.00 8.34
CA LEU A 106 -18.82 44.24 8.64
C LEU A 106 -18.67 43.10 7.61
N GLN A 107 -17.58 43.10 6.90
CA GLN A 107 -17.22 42.05 5.94
C GLN A 107 -16.06 41.24 6.47
N GLU A 108 -16.26 39.94 6.65
CA GLU A 108 -15.23 39.00 7.07
C GLU A 108 -14.43 38.54 5.85
N VAL A 109 -13.10 38.50 5.97
CA VAL A 109 -12.17 38.05 4.94
C VAL A 109 -11.10 37.21 5.56
N VAL A 110 -10.64 36.20 4.83
CA VAL A 110 -9.47 35.39 5.20
C VAL A 110 -8.24 36.03 4.56
N VAL A 111 -7.34 36.52 5.40
CA VAL A 111 -6.04 37.03 4.97
C VAL A 111 -5.08 35.85 4.91
N ILE A 112 -4.38 35.70 3.77
CA ILE A 112 -3.39 34.66 3.55
C ILE A 112 -2.03 35.31 3.44
N ASP A 113 -1.16 35.07 4.42
CA ASP A 113 0.20 35.54 4.45
C ASP A 113 1.15 34.38 4.11
N THR A 114 2.09 34.59 3.18
CA THR A 114 3.13 33.60 2.85
C THR A 114 4.26 33.73 3.86
N LEU A 115 4.51 32.67 4.65
CA LEU A 115 5.56 32.63 5.66
C LEU A 115 6.92 32.21 5.09
N GLY A 116 6.92 31.42 3.98
CA GLY A 116 8.13 30.89 3.38
C GLY A 116 7.86 29.69 2.49
N PHE A 117 8.95 28.96 2.20
CA PHE A 117 8.90 27.75 1.39
C PHE A 117 9.59 26.60 2.14
N ALA A 118 9.07 25.39 2.01
CA ALA A 118 9.67 24.18 2.55
C ALA A 118 9.84 23.14 1.44
N SER A 119 11.00 22.50 1.36
CA SER A 119 11.27 21.43 0.41
C SER A 119 10.30 20.26 0.64
N VAL A 120 9.72 19.73 -0.45
CA VAL A 120 8.88 18.53 -0.41
C VAL A 120 9.69 17.34 0.10
N LYS A 121 10.94 17.20 -0.36
CA LYS A 121 11.87 16.16 0.10
C LYS A 121 12.05 16.20 1.61
N ASP A 122 12.37 17.35 2.17
CA ASP A 122 12.63 17.49 3.61
C ASP A 122 11.38 17.22 4.44
N SER A 123 10.22 17.62 3.93
CA SER A 123 8.93 17.41 4.59
C SER A 123 8.50 15.93 4.65
N LEU A 124 8.74 15.15 3.59
CA LEU A 124 8.26 13.77 3.46
C LEU A 124 9.31 12.73 3.88
N PHE A 125 10.58 12.98 3.55
CA PHE A 125 11.66 12.00 3.67
C PHE A 125 12.80 12.45 4.56
N GLY A 126 12.85 13.75 4.94
CA GLY A 126 13.96 14.33 5.71
C GLY A 126 15.29 14.14 4.98
N SER A 127 16.27 13.60 5.68
CA SER A 127 17.60 13.29 5.11
C SER A 127 17.66 11.98 4.33
N SER A 128 16.56 11.21 4.23
CA SER A 128 16.54 9.91 3.57
C SER A 128 16.35 10.03 2.06
N ASP A 129 17.12 9.26 1.30
CA ASP A 129 17.01 9.15 -0.16
C ASP A 129 16.14 7.96 -0.63
N ARG A 130 15.37 7.34 0.29
CA ARG A 130 14.56 6.13 -0.01
C ARG A 130 13.51 6.34 -1.12
N TYR A 131 13.12 7.58 -1.40
CA TYR A 131 12.21 7.91 -2.48
C TYR A 131 12.80 7.63 -3.87
N LYS A 132 14.12 7.60 -4.04
CA LYS A 132 14.78 7.31 -5.33
C LYS A 132 14.51 5.88 -5.82
N SER A 133 14.33 4.94 -4.89
CA SER A 133 14.00 3.56 -5.19
C SER A 133 12.51 3.24 -5.01
N MET A 134 11.62 4.23 -4.99
CA MET A 134 10.19 3.99 -4.71
C MET A 134 9.46 3.20 -5.80
N ALA A 135 10.03 3.15 -7.02
CA ALA A 135 9.49 2.35 -8.10
C ALA A 135 9.71 0.84 -7.91
N GLU A 136 10.75 0.45 -7.16
CA GLU A 136 11.18 -0.94 -7.01
C GLU A 136 10.43 -1.65 -5.89
N VAL A 137 10.08 -2.91 -6.09
CA VAL A 137 9.47 -3.75 -5.05
C VAL A 137 10.55 -4.13 -4.03
N PRO A 138 10.37 -3.85 -2.72
CA PRO A 138 11.41 -4.01 -1.71
C PRO A 138 11.55 -5.47 -1.23
N ILE A 139 11.68 -6.41 -2.15
CA ILE A 139 11.83 -7.85 -1.88
C ILE A 139 13.08 -8.36 -2.59
N ASP A 140 13.96 -9.00 -1.84
CA ASP A 140 15.20 -9.56 -2.37
C ASP A 140 14.91 -10.63 -3.43
N GLY A 141 15.59 -10.52 -4.59
CA GLY A 141 15.40 -11.43 -5.71
C GLY A 141 14.21 -11.12 -6.62
N VAL A 142 13.52 -10.01 -6.40
CA VAL A 142 12.45 -9.52 -7.27
C VAL A 142 12.93 -8.31 -8.05
N ASP A 143 13.04 -8.46 -9.36
CA ASP A 143 13.38 -7.37 -10.29
C ASP A 143 12.10 -6.84 -10.97
N GLN A 144 11.11 -6.51 -10.15
CA GLN A 144 9.84 -5.95 -10.61
C GLN A 144 9.59 -4.58 -10.00
N MET A 145 9.02 -3.69 -10.81
CA MET A 145 8.59 -2.38 -10.40
C MET A 145 7.09 -2.38 -10.09
N PHE A 146 6.67 -1.44 -9.25
CA PHE A 146 5.25 -1.13 -9.09
C PHE A 146 4.69 -0.59 -10.41
N ALA A 147 3.47 -1.00 -10.74
CA ALA A 147 2.72 -0.38 -11.82
C ALA A 147 1.96 0.85 -11.28
N ILE A 148 2.19 2.01 -11.87
CA ILE A 148 1.52 3.26 -11.52
C ILE A 148 0.65 3.74 -12.68
N LYS A 149 -0.55 4.26 -12.35
CA LYS A 149 -1.47 4.90 -13.29
C LYS A 149 -2.11 6.09 -12.60
N ALA A 150 -2.38 7.14 -13.35
CA ALA A 150 -3.17 8.27 -12.90
C ALA A 150 -4.10 8.74 -14.02
N ASP A 151 -5.26 9.24 -13.64
CA ASP A 151 -6.27 9.75 -14.59
C ASP A 151 -7.18 10.76 -13.88
N VAL A 152 -8.11 11.32 -14.63
CA VAL A 152 -9.16 12.20 -14.13
C VAL A 152 -10.51 11.59 -14.48
N ILE A 153 -11.31 11.29 -13.46
CA ILE A 153 -12.65 10.72 -13.64
C ILE A 153 -13.73 11.80 -13.42
N ASP A 154 -14.81 11.72 -14.18
CA ASP A 154 -16.01 12.51 -13.89
C ASP A 154 -16.79 11.84 -12.75
N LYS A 155 -17.05 12.61 -11.70
CA LYS A 155 -17.92 12.18 -10.61
C LYS A 155 -18.97 13.27 -10.33
N ASN A 156 -20.20 13.01 -10.75
CA ASN A 156 -21.31 13.94 -10.59
C ASN A 156 -21.07 15.31 -11.26
N GLY A 157 -20.43 15.35 -12.43
CA GLY A 157 -20.10 16.56 -13.15
C GLY A 157 -18.83 17.29 -12.68
N TYR A 158 -18.07 16.67 -11.76
CA TYR A 158 -16.78 17.19 -11.30
C TYR A 158 -15.63 16.30 -11.78
N ASN A 159 -14.63 16.93 -12.39
CA ASN A 159 -13.40 16.25 -12.77
C ASN A 159 -12.52 16.03 -11.54
N VAL A 160 -12.38 14.80 -11.11
CA VAL A 160 -11.61 14.42 -9.91
C VAL A 160 -10.41 13.57 -10.31
N PRO A 161 -9.17 14.01 -10.01
CA PRO A 161 -7.98 13.21 -10.25
C PRO A 161 -7.95 11.99 -9.34
N VAL A 162 -7.59 10.84 -9.92
CA VAL A 162 -7.43 9.55 -9.27
C VAL A 162 -6.09 8.93 -9.66
N PHE A 163 -5.61 8.00 -8.86
CA PHE A 163 -4.42 7.21 -9.17
C PHE A 163 -4.55 5.80 -8.62
N GLU A 164 -3.77 4.90 -9.17
CA GLU A 164 -3.65 3.54 -8.70
C GLU A 164 -2.21 3.07 -8.83
N VAL A 165 -1.70 2.45 -7.77
CA VAL A 165 -0.41 1.77 -7.75
C VAL A 165 -0.64 0.34 -7.35
N ARG A 166 -0.08 -0.62 -8.11
CA ARG A 166 -0.29 -2.05 -7.86
C ARG A 166 0.99 -2.86 -7.99
N VAL A 167 1.01 -3.98 -7.27
CA VAL A 167 2.00 -5.04 -7.39
C VAL A 167 1.34 -6.40 -7.19
N SER A 168 1.74 -7.38 -8.00
CA SER A 168 1.18 -8.74 -7.93
C SER A 168 1.70 -9.49 -6.70
N LYS A 169 0.80 -10.25 -6.05
CA LYS A 169 1.18 -11.22 -5.01
C LYS A 169 2.13 -12.30 -5.54
N ASP A 170 2.05 -12.62 -6.83
CA ASP A 170 2.99 -13.57 -7.47
C ASP A 170 4.43 -13.05 -7.41
N ALA A 171 4.65 -11.75 -7.57
CA ALA A 171 5.97 -11.15 -7.45
C ALA A 171 6.46 -11.12 -5.99
N ILE A 172 5.59 -10.77 -5.05
CA ILE A 172 5.96 -10.66 -3.63
C ILE A 172 6.29 -12.03 -3.03
N LEU A 173 5.57 -13.09 -3.46
CA LEU A 173 5.63 -14.44 -2.89
C LEU A 173 6.13 -15.47 -3.92
N PHE A 174 7.02 -15.05 -4.83
CA PHE A 174 7.46 -15.84 -6.00
C PHE A 174 8.11 -17.20 -5.65
N ASP A 175 8.76 -17.28 -4.49
CA ASP A 175 9.47 -18.45 -3.98
C ASP A 175 8.62 -19.32 -3.03
N GLN A 176 7.37 -18.93 -2.78
CA GLN A 176 6.50 -19.61 -1.84
C GLN A 176 5.67 -20.74 -2.50
N ASN A 177 5.05 -21.57 -1.67
CA ASN A 177 4.20 -22.67 -2.13
C ASN A 177 3.06 -22.15 -3.02
N LYS A 178 2.95 -22.69 -4.23
CA LYS A 178 1.98 -22.25 -5.24
C LYS A 178 0.53 -22.47 -4.85
N ASP A 179 0.24 -23.54 -4.08
CA ASP A 179 -1.14 -23.82 -3.66
C ASP A 179 -1.59 -22.84 -2.57
N LEU A 180 -0.69 -22.51 -1.62
CA LEU A 180 -0.96 -21.50 -0.60
C LEU A 180 -1.07 -20.10 -1.22
N LEU A 181 -0.21 -19.79 -2.20
CA LEU A 181 -0.29 -18.54 -2.96
C LEU A 181 -1.62 -18.43 -3.73
N LYS A 182 -2.08 -19.51 -4.34
CA LYS A 182 -3.37 -19.54 -5.02
C LYS A 182 -4.54 -19.29 -4.04
N GLN A 183 -4.48 -19.88 -2.86
CA GLN A 183 -5.47 -19.61 -1.80
C GLN A 183 -5.42 -18.16 -1.34
N GLU A 184 -4.22 -17.59 -1.14
CA GLU A 184 -4.02 -16.20 -0.75
C GLU A 184 -4.56 -15.21 -1.80
N LYS A 185 -4.41 -15.53 -3.09
CA LYS A 185 -4.96 -14.70 -4.21
C LYS A 185 -6.48 -14.75 -4.28
N ALA A 186 -7.09 -15.84 -3.85
CA ALA A 186 -8.55 -16.01 -3.81
C ALA A 186 -9.18 -15.51 -2.50
N LEU A 187 -8.37 -15.01 -1.56
CA LEU A 187 -8.81 -14.58 -0.25
C LEU A 187 -9.86 -13.47 -0.35
N LYS A 188 -10.95 -13.63 0.41
CA LYS A 188 -11.98 -12.62 0.64
C LYS A 188 -12.22 -12.54 2.15
N SER A 189 -11.50 -11.69 2.82
CA SER A 189 -11.55 -11.53 4.27
C SER A 189 -11.36 -10.07 4.67
N VAL A 190 -11.96 -9.67 5.76
CA VAL A 190 -11.78 -8.33 6.34
C VAL A 190 -10.36 -8.15 6.91
N ASP A 191 -9.75 -9.26 7.38
CA ASP A 191 -8.44 -9.23 8.03
C ASP A 191 -7.27 -9.50 7.06
N GLY A 192 -7.55 -9.63 5.76
CA GLY A 192 -6.55 -9.95 4.75
C GLY A 192 -6.54 -8.99 3.58
N VAL A 193 -5.50 -9.08 2.77
CA VAL A 193 -5.41 -8.36 1.50
C VAL A 193 -6.23 -9.10 0.45
N ASN A 194 -7.31 -8.50 -0.03
CA ASN A 194 -8.22 -9.14 -0.97
C ASN A 194 -7.71 -9.07 -2.41
N GLY A 195 -7.89 -10.17 -3.15
CA GLY A 195 -7.57 -10.26 -4.57
C GLY A 195 -6.11 -10.64 -4.88
N PRO A 196 -5.73 -10.62 -6.17
CA PRO A 196 -4.43 -11.10 -6.64
C PRO A 196 -3.27 -10.11 -6.44
N ASP A 197 -3.58 -8.83 -6.23
CA ASP A 197 -2.61 -7.75 -6.15
C ASP A 197 -2.71 -6.99 -4.83
N LEU A 198 -1.59 -6.40 -4.38
CA LEU A 198 -1.63 -5.27 -3.45
C LEU A 198 -1.86 -4.01 -4.27
N VAL A 199 -2.89 -3.25 -3.90
CA VAL A 199 -3.33 -2.06 -4.63
C VAL A 199 -3.44 -0.88 -3.68
N LEU A 200 -2.92 0.25 -4.11
CA LEU A 200 -3.06 1.55 -3.46
C LEU A 200 -3.85 2.49 -4.38
N GLY A 201 -4.89 3.11 -3.87
CA GLY A 201 -5.76 3.98 -4.65
C GLY A 201 -6.76 3.21 -5.52
N SER A 202 -7.39 3.87 -6.47
CA SER A 202 -8.36 3.29 -7.40
C SER A 202 -8.53 4.17 -8.63
N MET A 203 -8.68 3.53 -9.81
CA MET A 203 -9.01 4.24 -11.06
C MET A 203 -10.50 4.48 -11.24
N SER A 204 -11.35 3.85 -10.43
CA SER A 204 -12.83 3.97 -10.53
C SER A 204 -13.45 4.76 -9.38
N GLU A 205 -12.73 4.93 -8.28
CA GLU A 205 -13.21 5.60 -7.07
C GLU A 205 -12.22 6.63 -6.57
N VAL A 206 -12.73 7.68 -5.96
CA VAL A 206 -11.89 8.71 -5.32
C VAL A 206 -11.39 8.17 -3.97
N SER A 207 -10.32 7.39 -4.01
CA SER A 207 -9.71 6.79 -2.83
C SER A 207 -8.19 6.85 -2.93
N THR A 208 -7.54 7.09 -1.81
CA THR A 208 -6.08 7.00 -1.64
C THR A 208 -5.70 5.87 -0.70
N ASN A 209 -6.67 5.03 -0.31
CA ASN A 209 -6.45 3.91 0.59
C ASN A 209 -5.93 2.69 -0.16
N GLY A 210 -5.26 1.80 0.56
CA GLY A 210 -4.89 0.49 0.03
C GLY A 210 -5.98 -0.55 0.26
N ASN A 211 -5.86 -1.69 -0.43
CA ASN A 211 -6.75 -2.85 -0.28
C ASN A 211 -6.34 -3.78 0.89
N TRP A 212 -5.54 -3.28 1.82
CA TRP A 212 -5.08 -4.00 3.00
C TRP A 212 -5.81 -3.53 4.27
N PRO A 213 -5.93 -4.41 5.29
CA PRO A 213 -6.55 -4.05 6.56
C PRO A 213 -5.70 -3.06 7.37
N THR A 214 -6.36 -2.27 8.21
CA THR A 214 -5.72 -1.24 9.05
C THR A 214 -4.72 -1.78 10.06
N THR A 215 -4.74 -3.09 10.33
CA THR A 215 -3.74 -3.77 11.18
C THR A 215 -2.31 -3.56 10.66
N TYR A 216 -2.12 -3.54 9.33
CA TYR A 216 -0.82 -3.23 8.72
C TYR A 216 -0.40 -1.75 8.87
N ASP A 217 -1.36 -0.86 9.10
CA ASP A 217 -1.06 0.56 9.35
C ASP A 217 -0.60 0.81 10.78
N ALA A 218 -1.04 -0.01 11.73
CA ALA A 218 -0.68 0.10 13.14
C ALA A 218 0.73 -0.44 13.45
N ILE A 219 1.13 -1.53 12.79
CA ILE A 219 2.43 -2.20 13.02
C ILE A 219 3.60 -1.33 12.54
N ALA A 220 3.42 -0.54 11.49
CA ALA A 220 4.46 0.30 10.89
C ALA A 220 4.82 1.55 11.72
N ARG A 221 4.19 1.79 12.87
CA ARG A 221 4.46 2.97 13.74
C ARG A 221 5.37 2.69 14.93
N ASN A 222 5.83 1.47 15.09
CA ASN A 222 6.81 1.07 16.12
C ASN A 222 8.15 0.77 15.44
#